data_08b76e8f1ee65bd1c289d4c7a3322278
#
_entry.id   08b76e8f1ee65bd1c289d4c7a3322278
#
_cell.length_a   1.000
_cell.length_b   1.000
_cell.length_c   1.000
_cell.angle_alpha   90.00
_cell.angle_beta   90.00
_cell.angle_gamma   90.00
#
_symmetry.space_group_name_H-M   'P 1'
#
loop_
_entity.id
_entity.type
_entity.pdbx_description
1 polymer ?
#
loop_
_entity_poly.entity_id
_entity_poly.type
_entity_poly.pdbx_seq_one_letter_code
_entity_poly.pdbx_strand_id
1 'polypeptide(L)'
;MKKIISILFVLCLCMAASAQQHMKFMGIPLDGTVDSFALKLKAKGVTYDAAQSKAAGPGVRVFNGRFMAEDAIIRVAYIPKNKMVFSAVVELQYPTVESAHIPFLNLTESLQKKYPNTTPEENLGPDGDVIGLAFNIPDETGDNSIGFILQALKPSSSGHGVSIFLTYTDMDNFLKCEAIVNEDL
;
A
#
# COMPACT_ATOMS: atom_id res chain seq x y z
N MET A 1 37.13 -19.34 26.23
CA MET A 1 35.84 -19.65 25.64
C MET A 1 34.73 -18.68 26.04
N LYS A 2 34.50 -18.29 27.31
CA LYS A 2 33.45 -17.33 27.75
C LYS A 2 33.52 -15.96 27.08
N LYS A 3 34.73 -15.40 26.82
CA LYS A 3 34.91 -14.09 26.18
C LYS A 3 34.53 -14.07 24.69
N ILE A 4 34.73 -15.18 23.96
CA ILE A 4 34.40 -15.31 22.54
C ILE A 4 32.88 -15.41 22.35
N ILE A 5 32.19 -16.12 23.25
CA ILE A 5 30.72 -16.23 23.23
C ILE A 5 30.08 -14.88 23.50
N SER A 6 30.65 -14.06 24.40
CA SER A 6 30.16 -12.71 24.72
C SER A 6 30.28 -11.76 23.53
N ILE A 7 31.38 -11.82 22.77
CA ILE A 7 31.61 -11.00 21.57
C ILE A 7 30.64 -11.42 20.44
N LEU A 8 30.42 -12.71 20.27
CA LEU A 8 29.46 -13.21 19.26
C LEU A 8 28.02 -12.78 19.56
N PHE A 9 27.63 -12.77 20.85
CA PHE A 9 26.30 -12.32 21.27
C PHE A 9 26.10 -10.82 21.07
N VAL A 10 27.12 -9.99 21.32
CA VAL A 10 27.09 -8.54 21.04
C VAL A 10 27.02 -8.26 19.53
N LEU A 11 27.74 -9.00 18.69
CA LEU A 11 27.64 -8.87 17.23
C LEU A 11 26.25 -9.24 16.71
N CYS A 12 25.60 -10.28 17.25
CA CYS A 12 24.22 -10.64 16.88
C CYS A 12 23.20 -9.57 17.29
N LEU A 13 23.41 -8.88 18.41
CA LEU A 13 22.53 -7.78 18.84
C LEU A 13 22.69 -6.52 17.95
N CYS A 14 23.87 -6.26 17.42
CA CYS A 14 24.10 -5.13 16.51
C CYS A 14 23.47 -5.34 15.11
N MET A 15 23.23 -6.58 14.69
CA MET A 15 22.58 -6.87 13.42
C MET A 15 21.03 -6.77 13.48
N ALA A 16 20.46 -6.70 14.69
CA ALA A 16 19.02 -6.50 14.88
C ALA A 16 18.59 -5.03 14.81
N ALA A 17 19.52 -4.07 14.70
CA ALA A 17 19.28 -2.65 14.95
C ALA A 17 19.03 -1.80 13.70
N SER A 18 18.67 -2.35 12.54
CA SER A 18 18.31 -1.52 11.37
C SER A 18 17.45 -2.29 10.36
N ALA A 19 16.49 -3.07 10.81
CA ALA A 19 15.43 -3.49 9.89
C ALA A 19 14.48 -2.28 9.73
N GLN A 20 14.78 -1.43 8.76
CA GLN A 20 13.87 -0.40 8.29
C GLN A 20 12.47 -1.02 8.15
N GLN A 21 11.50 -0.56 8.95
CA GLN A 21 10.16 -1.13 8.91
C GLN A 21 9.43 -0.62 7.68
N HIS A 22 9.50 -1.39 6.60
CA HIS A 22 8.72 -1.11 5.41
C HIS A 22 7.21 -1.30 5.66
N MET A 23 6.40 -0.46 5.03
CA MET A 23 4.96 -0.64 4.98
C MET A 23 4.61 -2.04 4.50
N LYS A 24 3.63 -2.67 5.15
CA LYS A 24 3.18 -4.03 4.79
C LYS A 24 1.80 -4.00 4.14
N PHE A 25 1.72 -4.55 2.95
CA PHE A 25 0.47 -4.85 2.25
C PHE A 25 0.16 -6.35 2.35
N MET A 26 -1.01 -6.72 2.88
CA MET A 26 -1.39 -8.12 3.13
C MET A 26 -0.33 -8.91 3.96
N GLY A 27 0.41 -8.23 4.84
CA GLY A 27 1.52 -8.81 5.61
C GLY A 27 2.82 -8.98 4.83
N ILE A 28 2.90 -8.51 3.59
CA ILE A 28 4.10 -8.52 2.73
C ILE A 28 4.70 -7.12 2.77
N PRO A 29 5.97 -6.93 3.17
CA PRO A 29 6.62 -5.62 3.10
C PRO A 29 6.64 -5.09 1.66
N LEU A 30 6.41 -3.78 1.48
CA LEU A 30 6.55 -3.08 0.20
C LEU A 30 8.04 -2.81 -0.06
N ASP A 31 8.79 -3.89 -0.18
CA ASP A 31 10.23 -3.90 -0.40
C ASP A 31 10.63 -4.85 -1.54
N GLY A 32 11.88 -4.74 -1.94
CA GLY A 32 12.43 -5.61 -2.97
C GLY A 32 11.80 -5.42 -4.35
N THR A 33 11.98 -6.41 -5.23
CA THR A 33 11.52 -6.30 -6.62
C THR A 33 10.06 -6.70 -6.79
N VAL A 34 9.40 -6.10 -7.78
CA VAL A 34 8.01 -6.44 -8.15
C VAL A 34 7.85 -7.93 -8.52
N ASP A 35 8.89 -8.59 -9.03
CA ASP A 35 8.87 -10.03 -9.32
C ASP A 35 8.79 -10.86 -8.03
N SER A 36 9.60 -10.52 -7.03
CA SER A 36 9.57 -11.15 -5.70
C SER A 36 8.24 -10.88 -4.98
N PHE A 37 7.75 -9.64 -5.06
CA PHE A 37 6.48 -9.25 -4.46
C PHE A 37 5.29 -10.02 -5.09
N ALA A 38 5.29 -10.15 -6.42
CA ALA A 38 4.27 -10.91 -7.15
C ALA A 38 4.22 -12.40 -6.73
N LEU A 39 5.38 -13.03 -6.47
CA LEU A 39 5.42 -14.39 -5.96
C LEU A 39 4.79 -14.51 -4.56
N LYS A 40 5.05 -13.55 -3.68
CA LYS A 40 4.44 -13.49 -2.35
C LYS A 40 2.92 -13.26 -2.43
N LEU A 41 2.44 -12.39 -3.35
CA LEU A 41 1.02 -12.19 -3.62
C LEU A 41 0.35 -13.47 -4.14
N LYS A 42 0.99 -14.17 -5.07
CA LYS A 42 0.49 -15.46 -5.58
C LYS A 42 0.31 -16.49 -4.46
N ALA A 43 1.22 -16.55 -3.50
CA ALA A 43 1.10 -17.41 -2.32
C ALA A 43 -0.09 -17.03 -1.41
N LYS A 44 -0.63 -15.82 -1.53
CA LYS A 44 -1.85 -15.33 -0.87
C LYS A 44 -3.13 -15.56 -1.71
N GLY A 45 -3.04 -16.26 -2.83
CA GLY A 45 -4.19 -16.53 -3.71
C GLY A 45 -4.51 -15.41 -4.69
N VAL A 46 -3.61 -14.43 -4.85
CA VAL A 46 -3.77 -13.32 -5.79
C VAL A 46 -3.22 -13.71 -7.16
N THR A 47 -3.95 -13.42 -8.23
CA THR A 47 -3.63 -13.81 -9.60
C THR A 47 -3.19 -12.60 -10.43
N TYR A 48 -2.09 -12.73 -11.16
CA TYR A 48 -1.59 -11.70 -12.06
C TYR A 48 -2.52 -11.50 -13.26
N ASP A 49 -2.86 -10.25 -13.57
CA ASP A 49 -3.63 -9.85 -14.75
C ASP A 49 -2.71 -9.19 -15.79
N ALA A 50 -2.33 -9.97 -16.80
CA ALA A 50 -1.41 -9.52 -17.84
C ALA A 50 -2.03 -8.44 -18.75
N ALA A 51 -3.35 -8.54 -19.02
CA ALA A 51 -4.05 -7.60 -19.89
C ALA A 51 -4.16 -6.21 -19.24
N GLN A 52 -4.63 -6.16 -17.98
CA GLN A 52 -4.71 -4.91 -17.24
C GLN A 52 -3.33 -4.33 -16.93
N SER A 53 -2.32 -5.17 -16.64
CA SER A 53 -0.94 -4.71 -16.42
C SER A 53 -0.37 -4.03 -17.67
N LYS A 54 -0.63 -4.60 -18.85
CA LYS A 54 -0.22 -4.00 -20.14
C LYS A 54 -0.93 -2.67 -20.39
N ALA A 55 -2.22 -2.58 -20.08
CA ALA A 55 -3.00 -1.35 -20.22
C ALA A 55 -2.55 -0.25 -19.25
N ALA A 56 -2.16 -0.61 -18.02
CA ALA A 56 -1.64 0.31 -17.01
C ALA A 56 -0.27 0.89 -17.39
N GLY A 57 0.49 0.22 -18.25
CA GLY A 57 1.79 0.68 -18.71
C GLY A 57 2.96 0.30 -17.79
N PRO A 58 4.17 0.82 -18.09
CA PRO A 58 5.37 0.54 -17.30
C PRO A 58 5.25 1.10 -15.87
N GLY A 59 5.85 0.40 -14.90
CA GLY A 59 5.84 0.81 -13.49
C GLY A 59 4.62 0.34 -12.70
N VAL A 60 3.65 -0.35 -13.32
CA VAL A 60 2.48 -0.91 -12.62
C VAL A 60 2.25 -2.36 -13.03
N ARG A 61 1.97 -3.21 -12.04
CA ARG A 61 1.41 -4.55 -12.25
C ARG A 61 0.05 -4.66 -11.60
N VAL A 62 -0.88 -5.29 -12.33
CA VAL A 62 -2.27 -5.47 -11.88
C VAL A 62 -2.51 -6.94 -11.55
N PHE A 63 -3.25 -7.16 -10.49
CA PHE A 63 -3.61 -8.47 -10.00
C PHE A 63 -5.09 -8.49 -9.61
N ASN A 64 -5.72 -9.66 -9.69
CA ASN A 64 -7.06 -9.92 -9.19
C ASN A 64 -6.98 -10.88 -8.01
N GLY A 65 -7.76 -10.63 -6.97
CA GLY A 65 -7.76 -11.44 -5.76
C GLY A 65 -8.84 -11.02 -4.78
N ARG A 66 -8.66 -11.41 -3.52
CA ARG A 66 -9.59 -10.99 -2.46
C ARG A 66 -8.86 -10.16 -1.42
N PHE A 67 -9.53 -9.09 -0.97
CA PHE A 67 -9.09 -8.25 0.12
C PHE A 67 -10.24 -8.08 1.12
N MET A 68 -10.03 -8.40 2.40
CA MET A 68 -11.07 -8.39 3.45
C MET A 68 -12.35 -9.15 3.06
N ALA A 69 -12.19 -10.31 2.42
CA ALA A 69 -13.27 -11.16 1.89
C ALA A 69 -14.04 -10.60 0.68
N GLU A 70 -13.70 -9.43 0.16
CA GLU A 70 -14.26 -8.81 -1.05
C GLU A 70 -13.37 -9.11 -2.26
N ASP A 71 -13.96 -9.18 -3.45
CA ASP A 71 -13.20 -9.23 -4.70
C ASP A 71 -12.50 -7.90 -4.94
N ALA A 72 -11.24 -7.94 -5.32
CA ALA A 72 -10.40 -6.77 -5.40
C ALA A 72 -9.49 -6.78 -6.63
N ILE A 73 -9.31 -5.58 -7.21
CA ILE A 73 -8.23 -5.31 -8.15
C ILE A 73 -7.07 -4.70 -7.35
N ILE A 74 -5.88 -5.28 -7.47
CA ILE A 74 -4.69 -4.85 -6.74
C ILE A 74 -3.69 -4.33 -7.76
N ARG A 75 -3.29 -3.06 -7.63
CA ARG A 75 -2.26 -2.44 -8.46
C ARG A 75 -1.00 -2.26 -7.64
N VAL A 76 0.11 -2.79 -8.11
CA VAL A 76 1.43 -2.67 -7.47
C VAL A 76 2.29 -1.74 -8.30
N ALA A 77 2.66 -0.60 -7.72
CA ALA A 77 3.55 0.36 -8.36
C ALA A 77 5.01 0.07 -8.00
N TYR A 78 5.88 0.20 -8.97
CA TYR A 78 7.31 -0.04 -8.84
C TYR A 78 8.13 0.86 -9.76
N ILE A 79 9.39 1.09 -9.40
CA ILE A 79 10.32 1.87 -10.21
C ILE A 79 10.78 1.00 -11.40
N PRO A 80 10.54 1.39 -12.67
CA PRO A 80 10.92 0.57 -13.83
C PRO A 80 12.40 0.23 -13.89
N LYS A 81 13.29 1.18 -13.52
CA LYS A 81 14.75 1.07 -13.62
C LYS A 81 15.34 -0.07 -12.78
N ASN A 82 14.90 -0.21 -11.53
CA ASN A 82 15.39 -1.21 -10.58
C ASN A 82 14.33 -2.20 -10.10
N LYS A 83 13.08 -2.06 -10.59
CA LYS A 83 11.91 -2.87 -10.24
C LYS A 83 11.51 -2.81 -8.76
N MET A 84 11.99 -1.85 -7.99
CA MET A 84 11.69 -1.71 -6.58
C MET A 84 10.23 -1.31 -6.36
N VAL A 85 9.52 -2.06 -5.52
CA VAL A 85 8.12 -1.79 -5.14
C VAL A 85 8.09 -0.66 -4.12
N PHE A 86 7.15 0.27 -4.28
CA PHE A 86 6.93 1.35 -3.33
C PHE A 86 5.46 1.56 -2.95
N SER A 87 4.50 1.06 -3.74
CA SER A 87 3.09 1.23 -3.42
C SER A 87 2.25 0.05 -3.88
N ALA A 88 1.15 -0.19 -3.17
CA ALA A 88 0.09 -1.11 -3.55
C ALA A 88 -1.27 -0.44 -3.33
N VAL A 89 -2.12 -0.47 -4.34
CA VAL A 89 -3.48 0.09 -4.32
C VAL A 89 -4.48 -1.03 -4.47
N VAL A 90 -5.42 -1.12 -3.54
CA VAL A 90 -6.60 -1.99 -3.64
C VAL A 90 -7.75 -1.16 -4.17
N GLU A 91 -8.45 -1.69 -5.16
CA GLU A 91 -9.73 -1.19 -5.65
C GLU A 91 -10.81 -2.21 -5.34
N LEU A 92 -11.81 -1.79 -4.57
CA LEU A 92 -13.04 -2.53 -4.31
C LEU A 92 -14.17 -1.87 -5.08
N GLN A 93 -14.87 -2.62 -5.92
CA GLN A 93 -15.92 -2.09 -6.83
C GLN A 93 -17.30 -2.42 -6.31
N TYR A 94 -18.19 -1.43 -6.31
CA TYR A 94 -19.57 -1.54 -5.88
C TYR A 94 -20.53 -0.97 -6.92
N PRO A 95 -21.73 -1.54 -7.07
CA PRO A 95 -22.72 -1.04 -8.04
C PRO A 95 -23.19 0.39 -7.77
N THR A 96 -23.29 0.79 -6.50
CA THR A 96 -23.81 2.11 -6.10
C THR A 96 -23.06 2.65 -4.89
N VAL A 97 -23.21 3.95 -4.60
CA VAL A 97 -22.65 4.61 -3.40
C VAL A 97 -23.24 3.98 -2.14
N GLU A 98 -24.54 3.67 -2.13
CA GLU A 98 -25.23 3.07 -0.99
C GLU A 98 -24.64 1.69 -0.67
N SER A 99 -24.32 0.88 -1.69
CA SER A 99 -23.71 -0.44 -1.50
C SER A 99 -22.26 -0.35 -1.02
N ALA A 100 -21.55 0.73 -1.33
CA ALA A 100 -20.19 0.99 -0.87
C ALA A 100 -20.12 1.55 0.56
N HIS A 101 -21.20 2.14 1.07
CA HIS A 101 -21.20 2.89 2.32
C HIS A 101 -20.79 2.04 3.55
N ILE A 102 -21.43 0.89 3.75
CA ILE A 102 -21.10 0.02 4.89
C ILE A 102 -19.70 -0.57 4.78
N PRO A 103 -19.26 -1.12 3.61
CA PRO A 103 -17.86 -1.51 3.40
C PRO A 103 -16.86 -0.39 3.69
N PHE A 104 -17.13 0.84 3.28
CA PHE A 104 -16.28 2.00 3.58
C PHE A 104 -16.16 2.25 5.08
N LEU A 105 -17.27 2.26 5.82
CA LEU A 105 -17.25 2.45 7.28
C LEU A 105 -16.48 1.32 7.99
N ASN A 106 -16.73 0.06 7.61
CA ASN A 106 -16.04 -1.09 8.19
C ASN A 106 -14.53 -1.05 7.94
N LEU A 107 -14.12 -0.60 6.75
CA LEU A 107 -12.72 -0.44 6.40
C LEU A 107 -12.06 0.67 7.24
N THR A 108 -12.73 1.81 7.37
CA THR A 108 -12.30 2.94 8.21
C THR A 108 -12.13 2.52 9.67
N GLU A 109 -13.14 1.84 10.25
CA GLU A 109 -13.08 1.34 11.62
C GLU A 109 -11.92 0.34 11.82
N SER A 110 -11.74 -0.57 10.84
CA SER A 110 -10.65 -1.55 10.86
C SER A 110 -9.27 -0.89 10.84
N LEU A 111 -9.11 0.19 10.05
CA LEU A 111 -7.87 0.98 10.00
C LEU A 111 -7.65 1.73 11.31
N GLN A 112 -8.65 2.40 11.85
CA GLN A 112 -8.55 3.10 13.14
C GLN A 112 -8.21 2.14 14.28
N LYS A 113 -8.82 0.94 14.29
CA LYS A 113 -8.51 -0.10 15.29
C LYS A 113 -7.08 -0.64 15.15
N LYS A 114 -6.59 -0.77 13.93
CA LYS A 114 -5.22 -1.23 13.65
C LYS A 114 -4.17 -0.17 13.97
N TYR A 115 -4.52 1.10 13.79
CA TYR A 115 -3.64 2.25 13.97
C TYR A 115 -4.27 3.28 14.93
N PRO A 116 -4.40 2.94 16.22
CA PRO A 116 -5.20 3.73 17.19
C PRO A 116 -4.62 5.11 17.50
N ASN A 117 -3.34 5.33 17.21
CA ASN A 117 -2.65 6.60 17.48
C ASN A 117 -2.67 7.55 16.27
N THR A 118 -3.40 7.20 15.20
CA THR A 118 -3.51 8.04 14.01
C THR A 118 -4.86 8.73 13.99
N THR A 119 -4.85 10.03 13.71
CA THR A 119 -6.08 10.79 13.45
C THR A 119 -6.26 10.85 11.94
N PRO A 120 -7.38 10.34 11.39
CA PRO A 120 -7.63 10.47 9.97
C PRO A 120 -7.88 11.93 9.60
N GLU A 121 -7.29 12.36 8.49
CA GLU A 121 -7.55 13.65 7.87
C GLU A 121 -8.61 13.47 6.78
N GLU A 122 -9.64 14.33 6.80
CA GLU A 122 -10.70 14.29 5.81
C GLU A 122 -10.26 14.96 4.52
N ASN A 123 -10.36 14.25 3.40
CA ASN A 123 -10.24 14.82 2.06
C ASN A 123 -11.63 15.26 1.61
N LEU A 124 -11.80 16.57 1.41
CA LEU A 124 -13.06 17.16 0.97
C LEU A 124 -13.09 17.29 -0.55
N GLY A 125 -14.23 16.94 -1.15
CA GLY A 125 -14.52 17.24 -2.54
C GLY A 125 -14.86 18.71 -2.78
N PRO A 126 -15.05 19.12 -4.05
CA PRO A 126 -15.39 20.49 -4.40
C PRO A 126 -16.67 21.02 -3.73
N ASP A 127 -17.60 20.13 -3.41
CA ASP A 127 -18.88 20.44 -2.77
C ASP A 127 -18.82 20.38 -1.24
N GLY A 128 -17.63 20.15 -0.65
CA GLY A 128 -17.42 20.00 0.78
C GLY A 128 -17.76 18.62 1.34
N ASP A 129 -18.18 17.68 0.50
CA ASP A 129 -18.40 16.30 0.91
C ASP A 129 -17.09 15.58 1.19
N VAL A 130 -17.07 14.72 2.22
CA VAL A 130 -15.92 13.84 2.49
C VAL A 130 -15.81 12.81 1.38
N ILE A 131 -14.77 12.92 0.56
CA ILE A 131 -14.48 11.99 -0.54
C ILE A 131 -13.41 10.97 -0.21
N GLY A 132 -12.74 11.12 0.93
CA GLY A 132 -11.72 10.19 1.39
C GLY A 132 -11.21 10.51 2.78
N LEU A 133 -10.44 9.57 3.33
CA LEU A 133 -9.72 9.73 4.59
C LEU A 133 -8.26 9.40 4.36
N ALA A 134 -7.37 10.27 4.82
CA ALA A 134 -5.94 10.01 4.84
C ALA A 134 -5.51 9.60 6.25
N PHE A 135 -4.81 8.48 6.36
CA PHE A 135 -4.19 8.04 7.60
C PHE A 135 -2.68 8.18 7.45
N ASN A 136 -2.10 9.15 8.15
CA ASN A 136 -0.66 9.30 8.25
C ASN A 136 -0.16 8.46 9.42
N ILE A 137 0.56 7.39 9.12
CA ILE A 137 1.10 6.48 10.13
C ILE A 137 2.59 6.75 10.24
N PRO A 138 3.05 7.38 11.34
CA PRO A 138 4.47 7.58 11.56
C PRO A 138 5.16 6.22 11.73
N ASP A 139 6.35 6.08 11.21
CA ASP A 139 7.21 4.96 11.53
C ASP A 139 7.76 5.06 12.96
N GLU A 140 8.56 4.08 13.39
CA GLU A 140 9.15 4.06 14.74
C GLU A 140 10.14 5.19 14.98
N THR A 141 10.65 5.84 13.92
CA THR A 141 11.57 6.99 14.02
C THR A 141 10.84 8.32 14.10
N GLY A 142 9.53 8.34 13.77
CA GLY A 142 8.68 9.53 13.75
C GLY A 142 8.87 10.43 12.53
N ASP A 143 9.80 10.08 11.61
CA ASP A 143 10.15 10.92 10.46
C ASP A 143 9.40 10.53 9.17
N ASN A 144 8.99 9.28 9.04
CA ASN A 144 8.35 8.78 7.84
C ASN A 144 6.86 8.52 8.08
N SER A 145 6.01 9.39 7.56
CA SER A 145 4.58 9.14 7.55
C SER A 145 4.21 8.18 6.43
N ILE A 146 3.64 7.07 6.82
CA ILE A 146 3.05 6.11 5.90
C ILE A 146 1.60 6.54 5.68
N GLY A 147 1.30 7.01 4.48
CA GLY A 147 -0.06 7.47 4.15
C GLY A 147 -0.95 6.34 3.68
N PHE A 148 -2.13 6.21 4.26
CA PHE A 148 -3.26 5.53 3.64
C PHE A 148 -4.23 6.58 3.13
N ILE A 149 -4.64 6.47 1.89
CA ILE A 149 -5.72 7.26 1.33
C ILE A 149 -6.88 6.30 1.06
N LEU A 150 -7.96 6.46 1.81
CA LEU A 150 -9.21 5.81 1.51
C LEU A 150 -10.07 6.79 0.72
N GLN A 151 -10.30 6.50 -0.54
CA GLN A 151 -11.07 7.35 -1.43
C GLN A 151 -12.26 6.58 -1.99
N ALA A 152 -13.46 7.11 -1.76
CA ALA A 152 -14.65 6.69 -2.48
C ALA A 152 -14.80 7.61 -3.70
N LEU A 153 -14.67 7.07 -4.91
CA LEU A 153 -14.88 7.85 -6.12
C LEU A 153 -16.38 7.90 -6.45
N LYS A 154 -16.85 9.07 -6.89
CA LYS A 154 -18.14 9.20 -7.57
C LYS A 154 -18.15 8.31 -8.82
N PRO A 155 -19.32 7.87 -9.32
CA PRO A 155 -19.40 7.05 -10.53
C PRO A 155 -18.58 7.64 -11.65
N SER A 156 -17.78 6.82 -12.33
CA SER A 156 -17.12 7.26 -13.54
C SER A 156 -18.18 7.68 -14.56
N SER A 157 -17.84 8.57 -15.49
CA SER A 157 -18.70 9.01 -16.59
C SER A 157 -19.23 7.86 -17.47
N SER A 158 -18.71 6.62 -17.31
CA SER A 158 -19.20 5.39 -17.92
C SER A 158 -20.41 4.78 -17.22
N GLY A 159 -20.86 5.33 -16.08
CA GLY A 159 -22.13 4.93 -15.45
C GLY A 159 -22.11 3.60 -14.68
N HIS A 160 -20.97 3.02 -14.41
CA HIS A 160 -20.86 1.71 -13.79
C HIS A 160 -20.19 1.79 -12.43
N GLY A 161 -21.03 1.96 -11.38
CA GLY A 161 -20.64 1.76 -9.99
C GLY A 161 -19.71 2.82 -9.38
N VAL A 162 -19.28 2.54 -8.18
CA VAL A 162 -18.29 3.32 -7.40
C VAL A 162 -17.15 2.42 -6.96
N SER A 163 -15.98 2.99 -6.72
CA SER A 163 -14.84 2.25 -6.21
C SER A 163 -14.34 2.86 -4.90
N ILE A 164 -13.99 1.98 -3.96
CA ILE A 164 -13.20 2.34 -2.78
C ILE A 164 -11.76 2.00 -3.11
N PHE A 165 -10.86 2.98 -3.00
CA PHE A 165 -9.43 2.78 -3.16
C PHE A 165 -8.75 2.84 -1.79
N LEU A 166 -7.89 1.86 -1.53
CA LEU A 166 -7.04 1.83 -0.36
C LEU A 166 -5.59 1.77 -0.82
N THR A 167 -4.86 2.85 -0.58
CA THR A 167 -3.47 2.99 -1.01
C THR A 167 -2.52 2.76 0.15
N TYR A 168 -1.58 1.85 -0.03
CA TYR A 168 -0.44 1.60 0.84
C TYR A 168 0.81 2.13 0.16
N THR A 169 1.53 3.05 0.80
CA THR A 169 2.75 3.62 0.25
C THR A 169 3.87 3.51 1.27
N ASP A 170 5.01 2.96 0.84
CA ASP A 170 6.26 3.01 1.56
C ASP A 170 6.96 4.31 1.16
N MET A 171 6.97 5.29 2.07
CA MET A 171 7.46 6.63 1.76
C MET A 171 8.95 6.65 1.46
N ASP A 172 9.76 5.83 2.13
CA ASP A 172 11.18 5.74 1.84
C ASP A 172 11.46 5.26 0.43
N ASN A 173 10.75 4.23 -0.01
CA ASN A 173 10.88 3.72 -1.37
C ASN A 173 10.27 4.68 -2.39
N PHE A 174 9.21 5.40 -2.02
CA PHE A 174 8.62 6.44 -2.86
C PHE A 174 9.59 7.60 -3.09
N LEU A 175 10.24 8.12 -2.04
CA LEU A 175 11.25 9.18 -2.15
C LEU A 175 12.47 8.75 -2.98
N LYS A 176 12.89 7.48 -2.87
CA LYS A 176 13.92 6.92 -3.76
C LYS A 176 13.45 6.87 -5.22
N CYS A 177 12.15 6.65 -5.46
CA CYS A 177 11.57 6.73 -6.80
C CYS A 177 11.68 8.14 -7.38
N GLU A 178 11.29 9.16 -6.63
CA GLU A 178 11.39 10.56 -7.05
C GLU A 178 12.84 10.97 -7.34
N ALA A 179 13.80 10.56 -6.50
CA ALA A 179 15.21 10.85 -6.72
C ALA A 179 15.71 10.25 -8.05
N ILE A 180 15.35 8.99 -8.36
CA ILE A 180 15.76 8.32 -9.61
C ILE A 180 15.13 9.00 -10.84
N VAL A 181 13.87 9.43 -10.76
CA VAL A 181 13.21 10.13 -11.87
C VAL A 181 13.85 11.49 -12.11
N ASN A 182 14.24 12.20 -11.06
CA ASN A 182 14.89 13.52 -11.16
C ASN A 182 16.33 13.45 -11.67
N GLU A 183 17.03 12.32 -11.50
CA GLU A 183 18.37 12.11 -12.10
C GLU A 183 18.34 11.93 -13.63
N ASP A 184 17.19 11.53 -14.18
CA ASP A 184 17.04 11.27 -15.62
C ASP A 184 16.48 12.51 -16.38
N LEU A 185 16.24 13.67 -15.69
CA LEU A 185 15.81 14.97 -16.27
C LEU A 185 16.98 15.96 -16.35
#